data_1a4a06d31da1ea6c1daea7077b601b02
#
_entry.id   1a4a06d31da1ea6c1daea7077b601b02
#
_cell.length_a   1.000
_cell.length_b   1.000
_cell.length_c   1.000
_cell.angle_alpha   90.00
_cell.angle_beta   90.00
_cell.angle_gamma   90.00
#
_symmetry.space_group_name_H-M   'P 1'
#
loop_
_entity.id
_entity.type
_entity.pdbx_description
1 polymer ?
#
loop_
_entity_poly.entity_id
_entity_poly.type
_entity_poly.pdbx_seq_one_letter_code
_entity_poly.pdbx_strand_id
1 'polypeptide(L)'
;MNRSKSKRLRETTRFRLSLIVFATLLAGAAMTSVGLMAPLPGAVFTTDVNCNGTDLNIYGSKTDVYIDGGPAHVGSAGLPQGEYYVQVTEPDGTLLGTSLGTTDETPVVVNPNGEFAQCYKLMDIVRKNSNPGPYPVAPDGFDDTTNPGGEYKVWVSRVSNFANDETKTDNFKVASPGTTVNPGTLNVIKFYDTNTNGIKDPAEVEITGWEVIVGAQSTFPSTAETKLTPVSIIVSPGCYTAQEGDATSWIHTTPKIDSEPVVSGGTTTISFGNVCLGPGGGLTLGFWSNKNGQALITSTDLQHLRDDFCLRNADGSEFNPTTNAQVKSFLLGANATNMANMLSAQLTAMYLNVAHGFVNGNALIFAGTNPSGCNVPVNGNGFISVNALLTDAAAELCVHGFVLAGNPERACQEFKKNALDKANNNLNFVQGPGVCPVPTVFTYTDESAPACP
;
A
#
# COMPACT_ATOMS: atom_id res chain seq x y z
N MET A 1 -62.04 23.35 -23.29
CA MET A 1 -63.00 22.56 -24.07
C MET A 1 -62.95 21.13 -23.65
N ASN A 2 -63.99 20.75 -23.01
CA ASN A 2 -64.72 19.47 -22.93
C ASN A 2 -63.94 18.25 -22.46
N ARG A 3 -64.19 17.77 -21.22
CA ARG A 3 -65.36 16.92 -20.80
C ARG A 3 -65.23 15.52 -21.38
N SER A 4 -65.31 14.40 -20.69
CA SER A 4 -66.30 13.98 -19.66
C SER A 4 -65.91 12.55 -19.24
N LYS A 5 -65.88 12.21 -17.91
CA LYS A 5 -66.88 11.43 -17.18
C LYS A 5 -67.23 10.08 -17.86
N SER A 6 -67.35 8.96 -17.22
CA SER A 6 -67.93 8.61 -15.91
C SER A 6 -67.95 7.09 -15.73
N LYS A 7 -67.85 6.63 -14.45
CA LYS A 7 -68.76 5.78 -13.66
C LYS A 7 -68.78 4.26 -13.94
N ARG A 8 -68.37 3.52 -12.88
CA ARG A 8 -69.18 2.72 -11.90
C ARG A 8 -70.09 1.65 -12.47
N LEU A 9 -69.97 0.41 -11.94
CA LEU A 9 -70.90 -0.31 -11.05
C LEU A 9 -70.32 -1.73 -10.79
N ARG A 10 -70.06 -2.15 -9.64
CA ARG A 10 -70.72 -2.94 -8.57
C ARG A 10 -71.76 -3.95 -9.09
N GLU A 11 -71.54 -5.24 -8.69
CA GLU A 11 -72.49 -6.09 -7.91
C GLU A 11 -71.86 -7.48 -7.75
N THR A 12 -71.56 -7.93 -6.60
CA THR A 12 -72.16 -8.83 -5.60
C THR A 12 -73.09 -9.92 -6.15
N THR A 13 -72.79 -11.19 -5.92
CA THR A 13 -73.76 -12.15 -5.39
C THR A 13 -73.07 -13.37 -4.70
N ARG A 14 -73.68 -13.73 -3.65
CA ARG A 14 -73.36 -14.68 -2.60
C ARG A 14 -73.72 -16.13 -2.90
N PHE A 15 -73.11 -17.05 -2.11
CA PHE A 15 -73.64 -18.33 -1.58
C PHE A 15 -73.58 -19.58 -2.48
N ARG A 16 -72.85 -20.61 -2.08
CA ARG A 16 -73.42 -21.71 -1.24
C ARG A 16 -72.34 -22.67 -0.72
N LEU A 17 -72.47 -22.96 0.54
CA LEU A 17 -71.86 -23.98 1.37
C LEU A 17 -72.21 -25.39 0.84
N SER A 18 -71.28 -26.32 0.76
CA SER A 18 -71.56 -27.76 0.82
C SER A 18 -70.42 -28.47 1.53
N LEU A 19 -70.72 -28.93 2.71
CA LEU A 19 -69.96 -29.76 3.60
C LEU A 19 -70.01 -31.21 3.06
N ILE A 20 -68.78 -31.80 2.75
CA ILE A 20 -68.69 -33.28 2.67
C ILE A 20 -67.47 -33.66 3.52
N VAL A 21 -67.82 -34.34 4.64
CA VAL A 21 -66.89 -35.06 5.50
C VAL A 21 -66.44 -36.31 4.75
N PHE A 22 -65.13 -36.53 4.61
CA PHE A 22 -64.62 -37.87 4.39
C PHE A 22 -63.39 -38.09 5.27
N ALA A 23 -63.44 -39.25 5.90
CA ALA A 23 -62.58 -39.67 6.99
C ALA A 23 -61.15 -39.99 6.57
N THR A 24 -60.26 -39.59 7.46
CA THR A 24 -58.98 -40.19 7.85
C THR A 24 -58.47 -41.44 7.12
N LEU A 25 -57.33 -41.31 6.46
CA LEU A 25 -56.32 -42.34 6.43
C LEU A 25 -54.97 -41.65 6.70
N LEU A 26 -54.40 -41.89 7.90
CA LEU A 26 -53.03 -41.58 8.25
C LEU A 26 -52.13 -42.46 7.40
N ALA A 27 -51.53 -41.91 6.33
CA ALA A 27 -50.29 -42.39 5.77
C ALA A 27 -49.20 -41.43 6.18
N GLY A 28 -48.41 -41.79 7.19
CA GLY A 28 -47.20 -41.07 7.57
C GLY A 28 -46.21 -41.08 6.42
N ALA A 29 -46.18 -40.02 5.62
CA ALA A 29 -45.04 -39.73 4.80
C ALA A 29 -43.94 -39.13 5.71
N ALA A 30 -42.96 -39.93 6.07
CA ALA A 30 -41.72 -39.43 6.60
C ALA A 30 -41.11 -38.54 5.50
N MET A 31 -41.33 -37.22 5.62
CA MET A 31 -40.51 -36.27 4.89
C MET A 31 -39.08 -36.38 5.46
N THR A 32 -38.24 -37.17 4.82
CA THR A 32 -36.81 -37.02 4.94
C THR A 32 -36.52 -35.59 4.45
N SER A 33 -36.36 -34.67 5.40
CA SER A 33 -35.72 -33.39 5.12
C SER A 33 -34.33 -33.72 4.56
N VAL A 34 -34.16 -33.62 3.24
CA VAL A 34 -32.83 -33.46 2.65
C VAL A 34 -32.37 -32.10 3.17
N GLY A 35 -31.73 -32.13 4.33
CA GLY A 35 -31.01 -30.96 4.81
C GLY A 35 -30.03 -30.57 3.74
N LEU A 36 -30.16 -29.40 3.16
CA LEU A 36 -29.06 -28.77 2.43
C LEU A 36 -27.93 -28.65 3.45
N MET A 37 -26.97 -29.57 3.40
CA MET A 37 -25.79 -29.52 4.24
C MET A 37 -25.05 -28.25 3.88
N ALA A 38 -24.76 -27.41 4.87
CA ALA A 38 -23.96 -26.22 4.67
C ALA A 38 -22.55 -26.65 4.22
N PRO A 39 -21.93 -25.94 3.29
CA PRO A 39 -20.55 -26.26 2.87
C PRO A 39 -19.62 -26.34 4.09
N LEU A 40 -18.68 -27.26 4.06
CA LEU A 40 -17.67 -27.44 5.12
C LEU A 40 -17.05 -26.07 5.49
N PRO A 41 -17.07 -25.62 6.77
CA PRO A 41 -16.44 -24.37 7.17
C PRO A 41 -14.89 -24.48 7.11
N GLY A 42 -14.18 -23.35 7.26
CA GLY A 42 -12.73 -23.31 7.23
C GLY A 42 -12.15 -23.25 5.82
N ALA A 43 -10.83 -23.28 5.75
CA ALA A 43 -10.04 -23.26 4.53
C ALA A 43 -8.90 -24.31 4.59
N VAL A 44 -8.45 -24.76 3.43
CA VAL A 44 -7.21 -25.52 3.23
C VAL A 44 -6.39 -24.73 2.22
N PHE A 45 -5.10 -24.68 2.41
CA PHE A 45 -4.17 -23.95 1.55
C PHE A 45 -2.84 -24.69 1.46
N THR A 46 -2.12 -24.47 0.37
CA THR A 46 -0.77 -24.97 0.21
C THR A 46 0.24 -24.02 0.83
N THR A 47 1.34 -24.55 1.38
CA THR A 47 2.32 -23.80 2.19
C THR A 47 3.72 -24.40 2.03
N ASP A 48 4.74 -23.74 2.60
CA ASP A 48 6.12 -24.24 2.65
C ASP A 48 6.36 -25.22 3.83
N VAL A 49 7.58 -25.72 3.94
CA VAL A 49 8.02 -26.65 5.01
C VAL A 49 7.88 -26.10 6.43
N ASN A 50 7.81 -24.78 6.58
CA ASN A 50 7.68 -24.10 7.85
C ASN A 50 6.22 -23.75 8.20
N CYS A 51 5.26 -24.21 7.42
CA CYS A 51 3.84 -23.84 7.49
C CYS A 51 3.61 -22.32 7.28
N ASN A 52 4.54 -21.63 6.63
CA ASN A 52 4.44 -20.22 6.33
C ASN A 52 3.87 -19.98 4.93
N GLY A 53 3.09 -18.92 4.81
CA GLY A 53 2.45 -18.55 3.56
C GLY A 53 1.11 -19.25 3.37
N THR A 54 0.06 -18.47 3.21
CA THR A 54 -1.23 -18.90 2.70
C THR A 54 -1.20 -18.74 1.18
N ASP A 55 -1.69 -19.75 0.44
CA ASP A 55 -1.77 -19.71 -1.02
C ASP A 55 -0.39 -19.56 -1.72
N LEU A 56 0.64 -20.27 -1.23
CA LEU A 56 1.86 -20.47 -2.00
C LEU A 56 1.52 -21.36 -3.20
N ASN A 57 1.18 -20.74 -4.31
CA ASN A 57 0.61 -21.44 -5.46
C ASN A 57 1.65 -22.01 -6.43
N ILE A 58 2.96 -21.77 -6.21
CA ILE A 58 4.03 -22.20 -7.14
C ILE A 58 5.21 -22.79 -6.36
N TYR A 59 5.58 -24.02 -6.69
CA TYR A 59 6.65 -24.79 -6.06
C TYR A 59 7.70 -25.22 -7.08
N GLY A 60 8.95 -25.28 -6.66
CA GLY A 60 10.06 -25.78 -7.47
C GLY A 60 10.07 -27.29 -7.63
N SER A 61 9.52 -28.02 -6.64
CA SER A 61 9.46 -29.49 -6.60
C SER A 61 8.22 -29.97 -5.88
N LYS A 62 7.71 -31.14 -6.21
CA LYS A 62 6.64 -31.82 -5.46
C LYS A 62 7.02 -32.06 -3.98
N THR A 63 8.30 -32.21 -3.70
CA THR A 63 8.82 -32.38 -2.33
C THR A 63 8.69 -31.15 -1.46
N ASP A 64 8.42 -29.98 -2.04
CA ASP A 64 8.34 -28.69 -1.35
C ASP A 64 6.88 -28.33 -1.02
N VAL A 65 5.92 -29.14 -1.47
CA VAL A 65 4.49 -28.87 -1.29
C VAL A 65 4.02 -29.42 0.04
N TYR A 66 3.60 -28.55 0.91
CA TYR A 66 2.93 -28.85 2.17
C TYR A 66 1.51 -28.31 2.12
N ILE A 67 0.63 -28.85 2.98
CA ILE A 67 -0.72 -28.33 3.18
C ILE A 67 -0.92 -27.97 4.65
N ASP A 68 -1.68 -26.90 4.85
CA ASP A 68 -2.17 -26.48 6.15
C ASP A 68 -3.66 -26.11 6.03
N GLY A 69 -4.34 -25.93 7.15
CA GLY A 69 -5.76 -25.61 7.15
C GLY A 69 -6.25 -25.09 8.50
N GLY A 70 -7.31 -24.28 8.42
CA GLY A 70 -7.86 -23.64 9.60
C GLY A 70 -8.98 -22.66 9.29
N PRO A 71 -9.23 -21.64 10.15
CA PRO A 71 -10.13 -20.55 9.83
C PRO A 71 -9.69 -19.79 8.58
N ALA A 72 -10.62 -19.51 7.66
CA ALA A 72 -10.33 -18.78 6.43
C ALA A 72 -9.80 -17.34 6.67
N HIS A 73 -10.14 -16.75 7.83
CA HIS A 73 -9.66 -15.44 8.29
C HIS A 73 -9.91 -15.32 9.79
N VAL A 74 -9.29 -14.35 10.45
CA VAL A 74 -9.45 -14.10 11.88
C VAL A 74 -10.93 -13.96 12.25
N GLY A 75 -11.38 -14.79 13.19
CA GLY A 75 -12.78 -14.82 13.68
C GLY A 75 -13.75 -15.64 12.85
N SER A 76 -13.33 -16.29 11.75
CA SER A 76 -14.16 -17.27 11.03
C SER A 76 -14.10 -18.66 11.69
N ALA A 77 -15.10 -19.50 11.37
CA ALA A 77 -15.08 -20.89 11.82
C ALA A 77 -13.95 -21.66 11.13
N GLY A 78 -13.22 -22.47 11.89
CA GLY A 78 -12.26 -23.41 11.39
C GLY A 78 -12.91 -24.68 10.81
N LEU A 79 -12.08 -25.62 10.42
CA LEU A 79 -12.49 -26.95 9.97
C LEU A 79 -13.10 -27.75 11.13
N PRO A 80 -14.09 -28.61 10.93
CA PRO A 80 -14.56 -29.52 11.96
C PRO A 80 -13.43 -30.45 12.46
N GLN A 81 -13.34 -30.63 13.77
CA GLN A 81 -12.40 -31.57 14.37
C GLN A 81 -12.57 -32.98 13.81
N GLY A 82 -11.49 -33.68 13.50
CA GLY A 82 -11.50 -35.05 13.03
C GLY A 82 -10.30 -35.40 12.15
N GLU A 83 -10.40 -36.56 11.52
CA GLU A 83 -9.41 -37.08 10.59
C GLU A 83 -9.94 -36.97 9.16
N TYR A 84 -9.05 -36.67 8.19
CA TYR A 84 -9.42 -36.33 6.84
C TYR A 84 -8.63 -37.11 5.82
N TYR A 85 -9.33 -37.51 4.76
CA TYR A 85 -8.77 -38.07 3.52
C TYR A 85 -8.14 -36.97 2.67
N VAL A 86 -7.12 -37.32 1.88
CA VAL A 86 -6.44 -36.40 0.98
C VAL A 86 -6.36 -37.02 -0.43
N GLN A 87 -6.58 -36.19 -1.45
CA GLN A 87 -6.26 -36.55 -2.83
C GLN A 87 -5.65 -35.38 -3.59
N VAL A 88 -4.88 -35.69 -4.63
CA VAL A 88 -4.32 -34.72 -5.57
C VAL A 88 -4.83 -35.08 -6.96
N THR A 89 -5.33 -34.11 -7.69
CA THR A 89 -5.86 -34.24 -9.04
C THR A 89 -5.26 -33.20 -9.99
N GLU A 90 -5.44 -33.40 -11.29
CA GLU A 90 -5.39 -32.30 -12.25
C GLU A 90 -6.59 -31.33 -12.02
N PRO A 91 -6.56 -30.13 -12.58
CA PRO A 91 -7.69 -29.17 -12.47
C PRO A 91 -9.03 -29.73 -12.99
N ASP A 92 -8.98 -30.66 -13.96
CA ASP A 92 -10.15 -31.31 -14.54
C ASP A 92 -10.72 -32.47 -13.68
N GLY A 93 -10.01 -32.81 -12.58
CA GLY A 93 -10.38 -33.89 -11.66
C GLY A 93 -9.72 -35.24 -11.90
N THR A 94 -8.84 -35.35 -12.90
CA THR A 94 -8.05 -36.56 -13.12
C THR A 94 -7.20 -36.87 -11.90
N LEU A 95 -7.37 -38.07 -11.30
CA LEU A 95 -6.68 -38.45 -10.06
C LEU A 95 -5.19 -38.69 -10.31
N LEU A 96 -4.33 -38.06 -9.53
CA LEU A 96 -2.88 -38.19 -9.56
C LEU A 96 -2.31 -38.87 -8.31
N GLY A 97 -2.99 -38.69 -7.16
CA GLY A 97 -2.59 -39.32 -5.91
C GLY A 97 -3.72 -39.29 -4.87
N THR A 98 -3.68 -40.22 -3.92
CA THR A 98 -4.72 -40.32 -2.88
C THR A 98 -4.17 -40.95 -1.61
N SER A 99 -4.73 -40.59 -0.45
CA SER A 99 -4.47 -41.30 0.81
C SER A 99 -5.23 -42.62 0.90
N LEU A 100 -6.26 -42.85 0.07
CA LEU A 100 -6.97 -44.09 0.05
C LEU A 100 -6.05 -45.26 -0.39
N GLY A 101 -6.06 -46.34 0.39
CA GLY A 101 -5.19 -47.49 0.17
C GLY A 101 -3.74 -47.28 0.65
N THR A 102 -3.44 -46.23 1.37
CA THR A 102 -2.19 -46.09 2.14
C THR A 102 -2.33 -46.78 3.50
N THR A 103 -1.21 -46.88 4.23
CA THR A 103 -1.18 -47.40 5.61
C THR A 103 -1.94 -46.51 6.61
N ASP A 104 -2.18 -45.25 6.25
CA ASP A 104 -3.04 -44.31 6.97
C ASP A 104 -3.90 -43.57 5.93
N GLU A 105 -5.16 -43.94 5.80
CA GLU A 105 -6.05 -43.35 4.79
C GLU A 105 -6.56 -41.95 5.18
N THR A 106 -6.47 -41.59 6.46
CA THR A 106 -6.92 -40.26 7.00
C THR A 106 -5.80 -39.49 7.68
N PRO A 107 -4.68 -39.21 6.99
CA PRO A 107 -3.44 -38.73 7.59
C PRO A 107 -3.53 -37.34 8.15
N VAL A 108 -4.51 -36.52 7.75
CA VAL A 108 -4.66 -35.14 8.19
C VAL A 108 -5.59 -35.08 9.40
N VAL A 109 -5.08 -34.57 10.52
CA VAL A 109 -5.81 -34.39 11.78
C VAL A 109 -6.12 -32.91 11.99
N VAL A 110 -7.41 -32.61 12.21
CA VAL A 110 -7.88 -31.28 12.63
C VAL A 110 -8.11 -31.26 14.13
N ASN A 111 -7.49 -30.31 14.81
CA ASN A 111 -7.56 -30.14 16.27
C ASN A 111 -8.90 -29.51 16.71
N PRO A 112 -9.20 -29.43 18.02
CA PRO A 112 -10.43 -28.83 18.53
C PRO A 112 -10.60 -27.32 18.21
N ASN A 113 -9.52 -26.61 17.84
CA ASN A 113 -9.56 -25.21 17.44
C ASN A 113 -9.96 -25.03 15.96
N GLY A 114 -10.12 -26.15 15.23
CA GLY A 114 -10.46 -26.13 13.82
C GLY A 114 -9.28 -25.89 12.88
N GLU A 115 -8.06 -26.18 13.33
CA GLU A 115 -6.81 -26.01 12.61
C GLU A 115 -6.16 -27.38 12.40
N PHE A 116 -5.32 -27.53 11.37
CA PHE A 116 -4.50 -28.73 11.23
C PHE A 116 -3.58 -28.87 12.46
N ALA A 117 -3.37 -30.09 12.91
CA ALA A 117 -2.48 -30.39 14.05
C ALA A 117 -1.01 -30.05 13.73
N GLN A 118 -0.65 -30.08 12.47
CA GLN A 118 0.64 -29.72 11.89
C GLN A 118 0.44 -29.46 10.40
N CYS A 119 1.43 -28.85 9.71
CA CYS A 119 1.39 -28.92 8.25
C CYS A 119 1.89 -30.29 7.74
N TYR A 120 1.29 -30.75 6.66
CA TYR A 120 1.51 -32.08 6.13
C TYR A 120 2.16 -32.00 4.76
N LYS A 121 3.29 -32.69 4.60
CA LYS A 121 3.93 -32.80 3.30
C LYS A 121 3.13 -33.73 2.39
N LEU A 122 2.67 -33.24 1.24
CA LEU A 122 1.81 -34.02 0.35
C LEU A 122 2.43 -35.33 -0.11
N MET A 123 3.75 -35.35 -0.38
CA MET A 123 4.46 -36.53 -0.80
C MET A 123 4.44 -37.67 0.24
N ASP A 124 4.27 -37.34 1.53
CA ASP A 124 4.39 -38.29 2.63
C ASP A 124 3.02 -38.81 3.12
N ILE A 125 1.91 -38.31 2.56
CA ILE A 125 0.54 -38.65 3.00
C ILE A 125 -0.36 -39.22 1.90
N VAL A 126 0.07 -39.23 0.64
CA VAL A 126 -0.67 -39.82 -0.47
C VAL A 126 0.20 -40.87 -1.19
N ARG A 127 -0.44 -41.79 -1.86
CA ARG A 127 0.18 -42.70 -2.82
C ARG A 127 -0.15 -42.30 -4.25
N LYS A 128 0.74 -42.61 -5.19
CA LYS A 128 0.50 -42.35 -6.61
C LYS A 128 -0.73 -43.13 -7.10
N ASN A 129 -1.49 -42.54 -8.00
CA ASN A 129 -2.57 -43.21 -8.68
C ASN A 129 -2.05 -44.34 -9.56
N SER A 130 -0.85 -44.20 -10.14
CA SER A 130 -0.17 -45.23 -10.93
C SER A 130 0.35 -46.40 -10.10
N ASN A 131 0.36 -46.35 -8.76
CA ASN A 131 0.80 -47.44 -7.91
C ASN A 131 -0.21 -48.60 -7.94
N PRO A 132 0.18 -49.79 -8.45
CA PRO A 132 -0.77 -50.91 -8.67
C PRO A 132 -1.19 -51.68 -7.42
N GLY A 133 -0.63 -51.32 -6.23
CA GLY A 133 -0.81 -52.13 -5.01
C GLY A 133 0.09 -53.34 -4.94
N PRO A 134 -0.19 -54.36 -4.07
CA PRO A 134 -1.39 -54.52 -3.24
C PRO A 134 -1.51 -53.53 -2.09
N TYR A 135 -2.73 -53.17 -1.73
CA TYR A 135 -3.00 -52.23 -0.63
C TYR A 135 -3.15 -52.95 0.73
N PRO A 136 -2.85 -52.27 1.88
CA PRO A 136 -2.33 -50.89 1.96
C PRO A 136 -0.84 -50.77 1.61
N VAL A 137 -0.43 -49.64 1.05
CA VAL A 137 0.96 -49.31 0.73
C VAL A 137 1.45 -48.11 1.54
N ALA A 138 2.76 -47.97 1.69
CA ALA A 138 3.32 -46.74 2.20
C ALA A 138 3.07 -45.56 1.22
N PRO A 139 2.87 -44.31 1.69
CA PRO A 139 2.81 -43.16 0.80
C PRO A 139 4.06 -43.08 -0.10
N ASP A 140 3.87 -42.78 -1.38
CA ASP A 140 4.94 -42.61 -2.38
C ASP A 140 4.73 -41.37 -3.26
N GLY A 141 3.82 -40.47 -2.80
CA GLY A 141 3.53 -39.22 -3.44
C GLY A 141 2.37 -39.26 -4.44
N PHE A 142 2.43 -38.40 -5.45
CA PHE A 142 1.44 -38.31 -6.52
C PHE A 142 2.11 -38.26 -7.89
N ASP A 143 1.39 -38.71 -8.93
CA ASP A 143 1.87 -38.73 -10.30
C ASP A 143 2.12 -37.32 -10.83
N ASP A 144 2.89 -37.21 -11.93
CA ASP A 144 3.06 -35.95 -12.63
C ASP A 144 1.79 -35.59 -13.40
N THR A 145 1.44 -34.29 -13.40
CA THR A 145 0.36 -33.80 -14.23
C THR A 145 0.76 -33.78 -15.69
N THR A 146 -0.19 -34.10 -16.55
CA THR A 146 -0.04 -33.94 -18.01
C THR A 146 -0.37 -32.51 -18.48
N ASN A 147 -0.89 -31.65 -17.56
CA ASN A 147 -1.20 -30.29 -17.86
C ASN A 147 0.09 -29.48 -18.12
N PRO A 148 0.20 -28.82 -19.29
CA PRO A 148 1.40 -28.06 -19.67
C PRO A 148 1.76 -26.91 -18.69
N GLY A 149 0.78 -26.45 -17.89
CA GLY A 149 0.96 -25.41 -16.85
C GLY A 149 1.53 -25.94 -15.54
N GLY A 150 1.73 -27.27 -15.38
CA GLY A 150 2.17 -27.88 -14.12
C GLY A 150 1.16 -27.74 -12.98
N GLU A 151 -0.12 -27.63 -13.31
CA GLU A 151 -1.20 -27.34 -12.34
C GLU A 151 -1.73 -28.61 -11.69
N TYR A 152 -1.94 -28.51 -10.38
CA TYR A 152 -2.50 -29.54 -9.51
C TYR A 152 -3.60 -28.95 -8.64
N LYS A 153 -4.47 -29.85 -8.14
CA LYS A 153 -5.47 -29.49 -7.15
C LYS A 153 -5.43 -30.49 -6.00
N VAL A 154 -5.28 -29.99 -4.77
CA VAL A 154 -5.39 -30.81 -3.56
C VAL A 154 -6.82 -30.76 -3.01
N TRP A 155 -7.28 -31.88 -2.49
CA TRP A 155 -8.59 -32.06 -1.86
C TRP A 155 -8.38 -32.66 -0.47
N VAL A 156 -9.02 -32.08 0.52
CA VAL A 156 -9.03 -32.57 1.90
C VAL A 156 -10.49 -32.77 2.31
N SER A 157 -10.86 -33.99 2.68
CA SER A 157 -12.25 -34.39 2.85
C SER A 157 -12.49 -35.23 4.11
N ARG A 158 -13.64 -35.05 4.72
CA ARG A 158 -14.12 -35.92 5.81
C ARG A 158 -14.65 -37.28 5.32
N VAL A 159 -14.90 -37.39 4.05
CA VAL A 159 -15.47 -38.59 3.42
C VAL A 159 -14.62 -39.10 2.28
N SER A 160 -14.53 -40.43 2.14
CA SER A 160 -13.65 -41.09 1.16
C SER A 160 -14.06 -40.89 -0.31
N ASN A 161 -15.28 -40.39 -0.56
CA ASN A 161 -15.77 -40.10 -1.90
C ASN A 161 -15.58 -38.60 -2.30
N PHE A 162 -14.96 -37.81 -1.45
CA PHE A 162 -14.67 -36.40 -1.68
C PHE A 162 -15.88 -35.55 -2.11
N ALA A 163 -17.05 -35.80 -1.51
CA ALA A 163 -18.25 -35.04 -1.79
C ALA A 163 -18.04 -33.55 -1.48
N ASN A 164 -18.56 -32.65 -2.33
CA ASN A 164 -18.27 -31.21 -2.30
C ASN A 164 -18.66 -30.51 -0.98
N ASP A 165 -19.68 -30.97 -0.31
CA ASP A 165 -20.17 -30.45 0.97
C ASP A 165 -19.29 -30.84 2.17
N GLU A 166 -18.47 -31.88 2.03
CA GLU A 166 -17.55 -32.41 3.05
C GLU A 166 -16.06 -32.22 2.68
N THR A 167 -15.76 -31.37 1.68
CA THR A 167 -14.42 -31.25 1.10
C THR A 167 -13.98 -29.78 0.97
N LYS A 168 -12.70 -29.55 1.22
CA LYS A 168 -11.99 -28.30 0.87
C LYS A 168 -10.91 -28.57 -0.15
N THR A 169 -10.63 -27.58 -0.98
CA THR A 169 -9.63 -27.69 -2.05
C THR A 169 -8.77 -26.46 -2.15
N ASP A 170 -7.54 -26.68 -2.64
CA ASP A 170 -6.63 -25.61 -3.05
C ASP A 170 -5.93 -25.99 -4.37
N ASN A 171 -5.50 -25.00 -5.14
CA ASN A 171 -4.80 -25.20 -6.41
C ASN A 171 -3.33 -24.77 -6.25
N PHE A 172 -2.44 -25.56 -6.85
CA PHE A 172 -1.01 -25.25 -6.84
C PHE A 172 -0.35 -25.68 -8.16
N LYS A 173 0.85 -25.15 -8.40
CA LYS A 173 1.70 -25.51 -9.53
C LYS A 173 3.01 -26.06 -9.03
N VAL A 174 3.49 -27.09 -9.70
CA VAL A 174 4.87 -27.56 -9.54
C VAL A 174 5.57 -27.38 -10.87
N ALA A 175 6.74 -26.77 -10.84
CA ALA A 175 7.57 -26.66 -12.04
C ALA A 175 7.79 -28.07 -12.61
N SER A 176 7.43 -28.28 -13.88
CA SER A 176 7.58 -29.59 -14.54
C SER A 176 9.04 -30.04 -14.49
N PRO A 177 9.32 -31.34 -14.22
CA PRO A 177 10.67 -31.88 -14.36
C PRO A 177 11.15 -31.68 -15.81
N GLY A 178 12.05 -30.72 -16.00
CA GLY A 178 12.52 -30.32 -17.33
C GLY A 178 12.37 -28.82 -17.63
N THR A 179 11.50 -28.08 -16.96
CA THR A 179 11.65 -26.64 -16.86
C THR A 179 12.76 -26.37 -15.85
N THR A 180 13.97 -26.16 -16.34
CA THR A 180 14.99 -25.49 -15.56
C THR A 180 14.35 -24.18 -15.10
N VAL A 181 14.03 -24.09 -13.81
CA VAL A 181 13.66 -22.82 -13.20
C VAL A 181 14.93 -21.98 -13.29
N ASN A 182 15.08 -21.25 -14.39
CA ASN A 182 16.24 -20.40 -14.54
C ASN A 182 16.15 -19.31 -13.49
N PRO A 183 17.20 -19.11 -12.70
CA PRO A 183 17.22 -17.97 -11.80
C PRO A 183 16.90 -16.69 -12.56
N GLY A 184 16.16 -15.81 -11.95
CA GLY A 184 15.94 -14.46 -12.47
C GLY A 184 16.96 -13.48 -11.89
N THR A 185 16.93 -12.26 -12.38
CA THR A 185 17.76 -11.17 -11.87
C THR A 185 16.88 -10.16 -11.13
N LEU A 186 17.24 -9.85 -9.89
CA LEU A 186 16.68 -8.73 -9.15
C LEU A 186 17.68 -7.58 -9.17
N ASN A 187 17.25 -6.45 -9.69
CA ASN A 187 17.97 -5.19 -9.62
C ASN A 187 17.32 -4.29 -8.57
N VAL A 188 18.13 -3.58 -7.78
CA VAL A 188 17.67 -2.48 -6.95
C VAL A 188 18.50 -1.26 -7.29
N ILE A 189 17.83 -0.19 -7.73
CA ILE A 189 18.47 1.06 -8.11
C ILE A 189 17.99 2.21 -7.22
N LYS A 190 18.88 3.17 -7.04
CA LYS A 190 18.60 4.44 -6.40
C LYS A 190 18.79 5.55 -7.43
N PHE A 191 17.85 6.50 -7.51
CA PHE A 191 17.96 7.60 -8.46
C PHE A 191 17.66 8.95 -7.79
N TYR A 192 18.18 10.01 -8.39
CA TYR A 192 17.90 11.38 -8.01
C TYR A 192 16.65 11.84 -8.78
N ASP A 193 15.53 11.94 -8.10
CA ASP A 193 14.24 12.35 -8.69
C ASP A 193 14.16 13.86 -8.83
N THR A 194 14.67 14.38 -9.90
CA THR A 194 14.86 15.82 -10.13
C THR A 194 13.53 16.59 -10.17
N ASN A 195 12.48 15.97 -10.67
CA ASN A 195 11.15 16.57 -10.80
C ASN A 195 10.20 16.18 -9.67
N THR A 196 10.66 15.35 -8.73
CA THR A 196 9.92 14.90 -7.54
C THR A 196 8.61 14.17 -7.83
N ASN A 197 8.52 13.47 -9.00
CA ASN A 197 7.32 12.78 -9.44
C ASN A 197 7.22 11.32 -8.94
N GLY A 198 8.29 10.77 -8.36
CA GLY A 198 8.35 9.38 -7.90
C GLY A 198 8.57 8.35 -9.01
N ILE A 199 8.95 8.78 -10.21
CA ILE A 199 9.17 7.92 -11.37
C ILE A 199 10.61 8.10 -11.86
N LYS A 200 11.32 7.00 -12.12
CA LYS A 200 12.66 7.06 -12.71
C LYS A 200 12.58 7.47 -14.19
N ASP A 201 12.80 8.74 -14.45
CA ASP A 201 12.84 9.28 -15.80
C ASP A 201 14.19 8.98 -16.50
N PRO A 202 14.24 8.86 -17.85
CA PRO A 202 15.48 8.49 -18.56
C PRO A 202 16.65 9.45 -18.36
N ALA A 203 16.38 10.73 -18.07
CA ALA A 203 17.40 11.76 -17.85
C ALA A 203 17.89 11.84 -16.40
N GLU A 204 17.26 11.14 -15.49
CA GLU A 204 17.62 11.17 -14.08
C GLU A 204 18.78 10.25 -13.76
N VAL A 205 19.69 10.76 -12.93
CA VAL A 205 20.93 10.06 -12.60
C VAL A 205 20.72 9.05 -11.48
N GLU A 206 21.39 7.91 -11.59
CA GLU A 206 21.44 6.94 -10.52
C GLU A 206 22.42 7.35 -9.43
N ILE A 207 22.07 7.03 -8.18
CA ILE A 207 22.90 7.26 -7.01
C ILE A 207 23.55 5.94 -6.63
N THR A 208 24.88 5.90 -6.65
CA THR A 208 25.67 4.73 -6.28
C THR A 208 26.04 4.78 -4.80
N GLY A 209 26.06 3.63 -4.13
CA GLY A 209 26.50 3.54 -2.74
C GLY A 209 25.45 3.89 -1.70
N TRP A 210 24.17 3.96 -2.09
CA TRP A 210 23.06 4.06 -1.14
C TRP A 210 22.78 2.70 -0.52
N GLU A 211 22.63 2.67 0.81
CA GLU A 211 22.36 1.44 1.53
C GLU A 211 20.91 1.01 1.39
N VAL A 212 20.70 -0.27 1.07
CA VAL A 212 19.39 -0.92 0.99
C VAL A 212 19.46 -2.29 1.67
N ILE A 213 18.37 -2.76 2.24
CA ILE A 213 18.23 -4.15 2.67
C ILE A 213 17.33 -4.89 1.68
N VAL A 214 17.73 -6.10 1.28
CA VAL A 214 17.07 -6.88 0.24
C VAL A 214 16.91 -8.32 0.70
N GLY A 215 15.73 -8.90 0.51
CA GLY A 215 15.46 -10.30 0.91
C GLY A 215 14.20 -10.86 0.30
N ALA A 216 13.94 -12.15 0.52
CA ALA A 216 12.67 -12.76 0.15
C ALA A 216 11.53 -12.14 0.97
N GLN A 217 10.42 -11.79 0.34
CA GLN A 217 9.29 -11.11 0.96
C GLN A 217 8.73 -11.87 2.17
N SER A 218 8.61 -13.20 2.06
CA SER A 218 8.06 -14.06 3.12
C SER A 218 8.86 -14.07 4.43
N THR A 219 10.13 -13.71 4.39
CA THR A 219 11.04 -13.70 5.56
C THR A 219 11.63 -12.32 5.84
N PHE A 220 11.20 -11.30 5.12
CA PHE A 220 11.69 -9.94 5.30
C PHE A 220 11.18 -9.34 6.63
N PRO A 221 12.00 -8.60 7.40
CA PRO A 221 13.41 -8.29 7.16
C PRO A 221 14.39 -9.31 7.78
N SER A 222 13.92 -10.38 8.43
CA SER A 222 14.75 -11.26 9.29
C SER A 222 15.90 -11.96 8.57
N THR A 223 15.76 -12.20 7.24
CA THR A 223 16.80 -12.81 6.40
C THR A 223 17.32 -11.87 5.31
N ALA A 224 16.95 -10.59 5.38
CA ALA A 224 17.40 -9.61 4.41
C ALA A 224 18.89 -9.27 4.58
N GLU A 225 19.55 -8.99 3.47
CA GLU A 225 20.95 -8.62 3.42
C GLU A 225 21.11 -7.13 3.10
N THR A 226 22.05 -6.48 3.76
CA THR A 226 22.45 -5.10 3.45
C THR A 226 23.29 -5.09 2.18
N LYS A 227 22.90 -4.24 1.23
CA LYS A 227 23.58 -4.04 -0.07
C LYS A 227 23.76 -2.54 -0.33
N LEU A 228 24.63 -2.20 -1.27
CA LEU A 228 24.81 -0.83 -1.78
C LEU A 228 24.34 -0.75 -3.24
N THR A 229 23.58 0.30 -3.57
CA THR A 229 23.08 0.49 -4.95
C THR A 229 24.20 0.86 -5.93
N PRO A 230 24.12 0.47 -7.21
CA PRO A 230 23.10 -0.41 -7.77
C PRO A 230 23.32 -1.88 -7.33
N VAL A 231 22.24 -2.56 -6.99
CA VAL A 231 22.25 -4.00 -6.70
C VAL A 231 21.84 -4.76 -7.95
N SER A 232 22.53 -5.86 -8.24
CA SER A 232 22.12 -6.84 -9.24
C SER A 232 22.47 -8.22 -8.72
N ILE A 233 21.43 -9.01 -8.36
CA ILE A 233 21.60 -10.35 -7.80
C ILE A 233 20.78 -11.37 -8.57
N ILE A 234 21.34 -12.57 -8.67
CA ILE A 234 20.67 -13.72 -9.25
C ILE A 234 19.91 -14.44 -8.14
N VAL A 235 18.61 -14.60 -8.31
CA VAL A 235 17.72 -15.17 -7.31
C VAL A 235 16.78 -16.21 -7.93
N SER A 236 16.29 -17.14 -7.12
CA SER A 236 15.21 -18.05 -7.55
C SER A 236 13.93 -17.23 -7.85
N PRO A 237 13.06 -17.67 -8.76
CA PRO A 237 11.76 -17.06 -8.94
C PRO A 237 10.99 -16.99 -7.62
N GLY A 238 10.38 -15.84 -7.36
CA GLY A 238 9.68 -15.58 -6.09
C GLY A 238 9.43 -14.10 -5.88
N CYS A 239 8.82 -13.75 -4.77
CA CYS A 239 8.59 -12.37 -4.37
C CYS A 239 9.75 -11.86 -3.51
N TYR A 240 10.30 -10.70 -3.86
CA TYR A 240 11.42 -10.08 -3.16
C TYR A 240 11.08 -8.68 -2.73
N THR A 241 11.54 -8.33 -1.54
CA THR A 241 11.37 -7.00 -0.95
C THR A 241 12.73 -6.30 -0.88
N ALA A 242 12.72 -5.02 -1.18
CA ALA A 242 13.82 -4.12 -0.86
C ALA A 242 13.30 -2.96 -0.01
N GLN A 243 14.13 -2.48 0.91
CA GLN A 243 13.88 -1.27 1.69
C GLN A 243 15.11 -0.40 1.67
N GLU A 244 14.94 0.90 1.39
CA GLU A 244 16.02 1.86 1.48
C GLU A 244 16.14 2.47 2.88
N GLY A 245 17.37 2.85 3.25
CA GLY A 245 17.63 3.54 4.50
C GLY A 245 17.27 5.03 4.47
N ASP A 246 16.71 5.54 5.56
CA ASP A 246 16.50 6.97 5.80
C ASP A 246 17.84 7.67 6.03
N ALA A 247 17.99 8.87 5.48
CA ALA A 247 19.19 9.68 5.62
C ALA A 247 18.85 11.16 5.87
N THR A 248 19.65 11.82 6.72
CA THR A 248 19.43 13.23 7.07
C THR A 248 19.49 14.12 5.83
N SER A 249 18.58 15.07 5.75
CA SER A 249 18.43 16.02 4.63
C SER A 249 18.06 15.41 3.27
N TRP A 250 17.68 14.15 3.23
CA TRP A 250 17.14 13.49 2.06
C TRP A 250 15.66 13.18 2.24
N ILE A 251 14.88 13.37 1.19
CA ILE A 251 13.43 13.12 1.17
C ILE A 251 13.14 12.06 0.12
N HIS A 252 12.40 11.04 0.54
CA HIS A 252 11.89 10.00 -0.35
C HIS A 252 10.81 10.57 -1.28
N THR A 253 10.89 10.23 -2.54
CA THR A 253 9.87 10.56 -3.54
C THR A 253 9.12 9.32 -4.02
N THR A 254 9.63 8.13 -3.68
CA THR A 254 8.97 6.82 -3.80
C THR A 254 8.68 6.25 -2.42
N PRO A 255 7.83 5.19 -2.28
CA PRO A 255 7.78 4.40 -1.05
C PRO A 255 9.17 3.89 -0.65
N LYS A 256 9.46 3.86 0.65
CA LYS A 256 10.77 3.40 1.18
C LYS A 256 10.96 1.89 1.13
N ILE A 257 9.88 1.15 0.98
CA ILE A 257 9.85 -0.30 0.91
C ILE A 257 8.97 -0.71 -0.26
N ASP A 258 9.44 -1.68 -1.04
CA ASP A 258 8.73 -2.18 -2.21
C ASP A 258 8.97 -3.67 -2.40
N SER A 259 7.99 -4.38 -2.98
CA SER A 259 8.05 -5.83 -3.22
C SER A 259 7.62 -6.16 -4.64
N GLU A 260 8.45 -6.91 -5.34
CA GLU A 260 8.24 -7.25 -6.73
C GLU A 260 8.49 -8.73 -7.03
N PRO A 261 7.73 -9.35 -7.95
CA PRO A 261 7.94 -10.72 -8.37
C PRO A 261 9.13 -10.84 -9.33
N VAL A 262 10.02 -11.79 -9.08
CA VAL A 262 11.06 -12.22 -10.02
C VAL A 262 10.62 -13.51 -10.70
N VAL A 263 10.41 -13.48 -12.01
CA VAL A 263 10.00 -14.66 -12.79
C VAL A 263 11.21 -15.42 -13.31
N SER A 264 11.02 -16.69 -13.67
CA SER A 264 12.08 -17.56 -14.20
C SER A 264 12.75 -16.94 -15.43
N GLY A 265 14.08 -16.74 -15.37
CA GLY A 265 14.90 -16.14 -16.43
C GLY A 265 14.63 -14.67 -16.70
N GLY A 266 13.71 -14.03 -15.93
CA GLY A 266 13.35 -12.62 -16.07
C GLY A 266 14.28 -11.67 -15.31
N THR A 267 14.12 -10.39 -15.56
CA THR A 267 14.77 -9.32 -14.81
C THR A 267 13.70 -8.41 -14.23
N THR A 268 13.75 -8.18 -12.92
CA THR A 268 12.86 -7.27 -12.20
C THR A 268 13.69 -6.16 -11.56
N THR A 269 13.18 -4.95 -11.54
CA THR A 269 13.88 -3.79 -10.95
C THR A 269 12.98 -3.09 -9.94
N ILE A 270 13.47 -2.95 -8.71
CA ILE A 270 12.92 -2.08 -7.66
C ILE A 270 13.69 -0.76 -7.72
N SER A 271 12.98 0.37 -7.69
CA SER A 271 13.57 1.69 -7.88
C SER A 271 13.20 2.64 -6.76
N PHE A 272 14.19 3.25 -6.11
CA PHE A 272 13.98 4.24 -5.05
C PHE A 272 14.42 5.63 -5.49
N GLY A 273 13.49 6.59 -5.46
CA GLY A 273 13.73 7.99 -5.79
C GLY A 273 13.88 8.85 -4.55
N ASN A 274 14.91 9.69 -4.51
CA ASN A 274 15.09 10.70 -3.47
C ASN A 274 15.61 12.02 -4.04
N VAL A 275 15.39 13.07 -3.27
CA VAL A 275 16.06 14.36 -3.45
C VAL A 275 16.71 14.79 -2.13
N CYS A 276 17.74 15.59 -2.19
CA CYS A 276 18.32 16.21 -1.00
C CYS A 276 17.90 17.68 -0.87
N LEU A 277 17.82 18.14 0.38
CA LEU A 277 17.48 19.50 0.72
C LEU A 277 18.70 20.29 1.17
N GLY A 278 18.69 21.59 0.85
CA GLY A 278 19.76 22.50 1.23
C GLY A 278 19.41 23.96 0.99
N PRO A 279 20.41 24.85 0.94
CA PRO A 279 20.23 26.27 0.74
C PRO A 279 19.75 26.62 -0.66
N GLY A 280 18.92 27.67 -0.76
CA GLY A 280 18.43 28.20 -2.04
C GLY A 280 18.51 29.74 -2.12
N GLY A 281 19.33 30.37 -1.24
CA GLY A 281 19.54 31.83 -1.22
C GLY A 281 18.58 32.62 -0.32
N GLY A 282 17.73 31.93 0.47
CA GLY A 282 16.77 32.56 1.37
C GLY A 282 17.43 33.48 2.39
N LEU A 283 16.84 34.65 2.63
CA LEU A 283 17.23 35.61 3.64
C LEU A 283 16.04 35.80 4.60
N THR A 284 16.34 35.81 5.90
CA THR A 284 15.33 35.78 6.97
C THR A 284 14.64 37.12 7.20
N LEU A 285 13.57 37.11 7.99
CA LEU A 285 12.93 38.33 8.51
C LEU A 285 13.95 39.27 9.18
N GLY A 286 14.93 38.70 9.91
CA GLY A 286 16.02 39.43 10.54
C GLY A 286 16.91 40.16 9.55
N PHE A 287 17.21 39.60 8.40
CA PHE A 287 17.92 40.28 7.34
C PHE A 287 17.12 41.44 6.79
N TRP A 288 15.88 41.26 6.43
CA TRP A 288 15.01 42.27 5.84
C TRP A 288 14.62 43.37 6.83
N SER A 289 14.72 43.13 8.15
CA SER A 289 14.52 44.14 9.17
C SER A 289 15.77 44.91 9.57
N ASN A 290 16.99 44.47 9.18
CA ASN A 290 18.23 45.16 9.47
C ASN A 290 18.58 46.21 8.41
N LYS A 291 19.66 47.01 8.65
CA LYS A 291 20.05 48.10 7.78
C LYS A 291 20.37 47.67 6.34
N ASN A 292 20.92 46.47 6.15
CA ASN A 292 21.33 45.97 4.82
C ASN A 292 20.09 45.60 3.99
N GLY A 293 19.16 44.82 4.56
CA GLY A 293 17.90 44.46 3.89
C GLY A 293 17.03 45.69 3.63
N GLN A 294 16.92 46.58 4.60
CA GLN A 294 16.17 47.85 4.46
C GLN A 294 16.69 48.75 3.32
N ALA A 295 17.99 48.73 3.04
CA ALA A 295 18.59 49.48 1.95
C ALA A 295 18.26 48.94 0.57
N LEU A 296 17.86 47.67 0.46
CA LEU A 296 17.47 47.01 -0.79
C LEU A 296 16.02 47.28 -1.17
N ILE A 297 15.12 47.47 -0.18
CA ILE A 297 13.69 47.62 -0.44
C ILE A 297 13.41 48.90 -1.25
N THR A 298 12.81 48.73 -2.40
CA THR A 298 12.47 49.79 -3.36
C THR A 298 10.99 50.24 -3.21
N SER A 299 10.66 51.37 -3.86
CA SER A 299 9.25 51.83 -3.94
C SER A 299 8.38 50.83 -4.72
N THR A 300 8.96 50.08 -5.68
CA THR A 300 8.27 49.05 -6.43
C THR A 300 7.92 47.87 -5.51
N ASP A 301 8.84 47.45 -4.63
CA ASP A 301 8.56 46.40 -3.66
C ASP A 301 7.41 46.79 -2.71
N LEU A 302 7.44 48.05 -2.22
CA LEU A 302 6.37 48.54 -1.38
C LEU A 302 5.02 48.59 -2.10
N GLN A 303 5.02 48.89 -3.40
CA GLN A 303 3.82 48.82 -4.23
C GLN A 303 3.29 47.38 -4.33
N HIS A 304 4.13 46.42 -4.70
CA HIS A 304 3.72 45.01 -4.78
C HIS A 304 3.26 44.44 -3.44
N LEU A 305 3.91 44.80 -2.32
CA LEU A 305 3.48 44.39 -0.98
C LEU A 305 2.08 44.91 -0.61
N ARG A 306 1.65 46.05 -1.16
CA ARG A 306 0.30 46.59 -0.96
C ARG A 306 -0.71 45.99 -1.94
N ASP A 307 -0.32 45.87 -3.21
CA ASP A 307 -1.27 45.66 -4.30
C ASP A 307 -1.50 44.17 -4.59
N ASP A 308 -0.46 43.34 -4.37
CA ASP A 308 -0.50 41.92 -4.74
C ASP A 308 -0.75 40.98 -3.54
N PHE A 309 -0.57 41.47 -2.31
CA PHE A 309 -0.66 40.63 -1.10
C PHE A 309 -1.62 41.24 -0.09
N CYS A 310 -2.53 40.47 0.44
CA CYS A 310 -3.42 40.89 1.53
C CYS A 310 -2.72 40.73 2.89
N LEU A 311 -1.57 41.38 3.09
CA LEU A 311 -0.78 41.24 4.32
C LEU A 311 -1.58 41.68 5.55
N ARG A 312 -1.36 41.07 6.71
CA ARG A 312 -2.15 41.26 7.93
C ARG A 312 -1.31 41.69 9.12
N ASN A 313 -1.74 42.73 9.79
CA ASN A 313 -1.26 43.11 11.10
C ASN A 313 -1.67 42.11 12.19
N ALA A 314 -1.11 42.23 13.39
CA ALA A 314 -1.43 41.35 14.51
C ALA A 314 -2.91 41.38 14.92
N ASP A 315 -3.59 42.51 14.71
CA ASP A 315 -5.02 42.69 14.96
C ASP A 315 -5.94 42.24 13.81
N GLY A 316 -5.35 41.71 12.71
CA GLY A 316 -6.07 41.26 11.52
C GLY A 316 -6.36 42.34 10.48
N SER A 317 -6.09 43.61 10.78
CA SER A 317 -6.20 44.71 9.81
C SER A 317 -5.17 44.54 8.67
N GLU A 318 -5.44 45.14 7.52
CA GLU A 318 -4.52 45.10 6.38
C GLU A 318 -3.23 45.84 6.68
N PHE A 319 -2.11 45.28 6.27
CA PHE A 319 -0.81 45.91 6.31
C PHE A 319 -0.44 46.42 4.92
N ASN A 320 -0.52 47.77 4.73
CA ASN A 320 -0.27 48.43 3.46
C ASN A 320 0.95 49.36 3.60
N PRO A 321 2.21 48.86 3.49
CA PRO A 321 3.41 49.64 3.75
C PRO A 321 3.64 50.67 2.65
N THR A 322 4.00 51.91 3.07
CA THR A 322 4.42 53.01 2.19
C THR A 322 5.88 53.42 2.42
N THR A 323 6.52 52.88 3.44
CA THR A 323 7.92 53.12 3.78
C THR A 323 8.64 51.85 4.24
N ASN A 324 9.97 51.82 4.03
CA ASN A 324 10.81 50.71 4.50
C ASN A 324 10.74 50.58 6.04
N ALA A 325 10.64 51.68 6.77
CA ALA A 325 10.51 51.66 8.22
C ALA A 325 9.25 50.92 8.70
N GLN A 326 8.12 51.02 7.97
CA GLN A 326 6.91 50.24 8.26
C GLN A 326 7.15 48.74 8.05
N VAL A 327 7.82 48.34 6.95
CA VAL A 327 8.19 46.95 6.72
C VAL A 327 9.09 46.45 7.85
N LYS A 328 10.10 47.22 8.25
CA LYS A 328 10.97 46.88 9.39
C LYS A 328 10.17 46.62 10.66
N SER A 329 9.29 47.54 11.04
CA SER A 329 8.50 47.47 12.27
C SER A 329 7.55 46.25 12.21
N PHE A 330 6.95 46.02 11.06
CA PHE A 330 6.07 44.87 10.81
C PHE A 330 6.82 43.52 11.00
N LEU A 331 7.97 43.34 10.35
CA LEU A 331 8.77 42.11 10.47
C LEU A 331 9.27 41.89 11.90
N LEU A 332 9.68 42.92 12.61
CA LEU A 332 10.12 42.81 14.00
C LEU A 332 8.98 42.56 14.99
N GLY A 333 7.76 43.04 14.69
CA GLY A 333 6.58 42.87 15.53
C GLY A 333 5.75 41.62 15.24
N ALA A 334 6.10 40.86 14.17
CA ALA A 334 5.33 39.72 13.76
C ALA A 334 5.30 38.63 14.84
N ASN A 335 4.11 38.09 15.10
CA ASN A 335 3.93 37.04 16.08
C ASN A 335 2.83 36.05 15.65
N ALA A 336 2.88 34.85 16.19
CA ALA A 336 1.96 33.77 15.85
C ALA A 336 0.65 33.76 16.68
N THR A 337 0.37 34.77 17.46
CA THR A 337 -0.94 34.89 18.14
C THR A 337 -2.04 34.96 17.09
N ASN A 338 -1.91 35.88 16.12
CA ASN A 338 -2.64 35.80 14.86
C ASN A 338 -1.74 35.13 13.81
N MET A 339 -2.08 33.92 13.35
CA MET A 339 -1.25 33.19 12.40
C MET A 339 -1.14 33.91 11.05
N ALA A 340 -2.18 34.66 10.65
CA ALA A 340 -2.15 35.43 9.42
C ALA A 340 -1.07 36.54 9.47
N ASN A 341 -0.78 37.13 10.63
CA ASN A 341 0.31 38.08 10.79
C ASN A 341 1.69 37.44 10.61
N MET A 342 1.92 36.26 11.22
CA MET A 342 3.20 35.57 11.07
C MET A 342 3.37 35.00 9.64
N LEU A 343 2.31 34.50 9.02
CA LEU A 343 2.34 34.08 7.61
C LEU A 343 2.68 35.25 6.69
N SER A 344 2.05 36.43 6.93
CA SER A 344 2.33 37.66 6.17
C SER A 344 3.78 38.11 6.28
N ALA A 345 4.39 37.97 7.46
CA ALA A 345 5.80 38.34 7.65
C ALA A 345 6.74 37.38 6.88
N GLN A 346 6.51 36.03 6.93
CA GLN A 346 7.31 35.06 6.19
C GLN A 346 7.12 35.23 4.68
N LEU A 347 5.90 35.49 4.22
CA LEU A 347 5.59 35.81 2.83
C LEU A 347 6.31 37.05 2.35
N THR A 348 6.28 38.14 3.13
CA THR A 348 7.01 39.40 2.81
C THR A 348 8.50 39.14 2.61
N ALA A 349 9.14 38.40 3.51
CA ALA A 349 10.57 38.08 3.38
C ALA A 349 10.86 37.23 2.12
N MET A 350 10.03 36.23 1.84
CA MET A 350 10.23 35.38 0.66
C MET A 350 9.95 36.13 -0.65
N TYR A 351 8.91 36.99 -0.68
CA TYR A 351 8.68 37.84 -1.82
C TYR A 351 9.91 38.72 -2.11
N LEU A 352 10.47 39.39 -1.08
CA LEU A 352 11.66 40.23 -1.24
C LEU A 352 12.89 39.38 -1.70
N ASN A 353 13.04 38.12 -1.21
CA ASN A 353 14.09 37.23 -1.66
C ASN A 353 13.96 36.93 -3.16
N VAL A 354 12.77 36.69 -3.67
CA VAL A 354 12.52 36.46 -5.10
C VAL A 354 12.68 37.73 -5.91
N ALA A 355 12.10 38.85 -5.48
CA ALA A 355 12.15 40.14 -6.18
C ALA A 355 13.58 40.62 -6.38
N HIS A 356 14.46 40.38 -5.41
CA HIS A 356 15.88 40.76 -5.48
C HIS A 356 16.80 39.69 -6.02
N GLY A 357 16.26 38.55 -6.52
CA GLY A 357 17.02 37.51 -7.17
C GLY A 357 17.88 36.65 -6.23
N PHE A 358 17.67 36.73 -4.91
CA PHE A 358 18.34 35.84 -3.95
C PHE A 358 17.78 34.41 -4.03
N VAL A 359 16.49 34.30 -4.29
CA VAL A 359 15.77 33.02 -4.46
C VAL A 359 15.21 32.94 -5.89
N ASN A 360 15.41 31.80 -6.56
CA ASN A 360 14.69 31.50 -7.79
C ASN A 360 13.24 31.11 -7.45
N GLY A 361 12.26 31.94 -7.88
CA GLY A 361 10.86 31.66 -7.63
C GLY A 361 10.31 30.34 -8.18
N ASN A 362 10.99 29.74 -9.18
CA ASN A 362 10.66 28.43 -9.74
C ASN A 362 11.36 27.28 -9.00
N ALA A 363 12.23 27.55 -8.03
CA ALA A 363 12.88 26.52 -7.25
C ALA A 363 11.82 25.72 -6.46
N LEU A 364 11.98 24.41 -6.41
CA LEU A 364 11.17 23.52 -5.59
C LEU A 364 11.64 23.56 -4.14
N ILE A 365 10.69 23.60 -3.22
CA ILE A 365 10.90 23.45 -1.79
C ILE A 365 10.05 22.30 -1.26
N PHE A 366 10.56 21.62 -0.24
CA PHE A 366 9.79 20.60 0.48
C PHE A 366 8.94 21.28 1.56
N ALA A 367 7.64 21.29 1.36
CA ALA A 367 6.66 21.81 2.32
C ALA A 367 6.16 20.69 3.26
N GLY A 368 6.12 19.44 2.80
CA GLY A 368 5.56 18.30 3.50
C GLY A 368 4.15 17.96 3.04
N THR A 369 3.52 17.04 3.77
CA THR A 369 2.14 16.61 3.48
C THR A 369 1.13 17.63 3.98
N ASN A 370 0.12 17.96 3.17
CA ASN A 370 -0.97 18.84 3.56
C ASN A 370 -1.65 18.35 4.85
N PRO A 371 -1.87 19.23 5.83
CA PRO A 371 -2.78 18.94 6.93
C PRO A 371 -4.19 18.64 6.42
N SER A 372 -4.94 17.86 7.18
CA SER A 372 -6.35 17.55 6.84
C SER A 372 -7.16 18.84 6.66
N GLY A 373 -7.86 18.95 5.54
CA GLY A 373 -8.68 20.12 5.19
C GLY A 373 -7.92 21.25 4.49
N CYS A 374 -6.59 21.12 4.27
CA CYS A 374 -5.80 22.10 3.53
C CYS A 374 -5.64 21.69 2.05
N ASN A 375 -5.70 22.67 1.15
CA ASN A 375 -5.55 22.48 -0.30
C ASN A 375 -4.37 23.27 -0.86
N VAL A 376 -3.23 23.26 -0.17
CA VAL A 376 -2.00 23.84 -0.73
C VAL A 376 -1.56 22.99 -1.94
N PRO A 377 -1.19 23.59 -3.09
CA PRO A 377 -0.90 22.84 -4.33
C PRO A 377 0.49 22.19 -4.30
N VAL A 378 0.78 21.44 -3.25
CA VAL A 378 1.94 20.54 -3.21
C VAL A 378 1.69 19.31 -4.09
N ASN A 379 2.74 18.77 -4.70
CA ASN A 379 2.61 17.49 -5.41
C ASN A 379 2.41 16.31 -4.43
N GLY A 380 2.21 15.09 -4.96
CA GLY A 380 1.99 13.88 -4.15
C GLY A 380 3.10 13.60 -3.12
N ASN A 381 4.30 14.12 -3.34
CA ASN A 381 5.47 13.95 -2.48
C ASN A 381 5.77 15.17 -1.58
N GLY A 382 4.88 16.17 -1.53
CA GLY A 382 4.98 17.32 -0.62
C GLY A 382 5.86 18.46 -1.11
N PHE A 383 6.14 18.56 -2.41
CA PHE A 383 6.94 19.64 -3.02
C PHE A 383 6.08 20.66 -3.71
N ILE A 384 6.56 21.91 -3.69
CA ILE A 384 5.90 23.07 -4.31
C ILE A 384 6.96 24.06 -4.78
N SER A 385 6.71 24.80 -5.86
CA SER A 385 7.58 25.92 -6.21
C SER A 385 7.36 27.12 -5.27
N VAL A 386 8.40 27.92 -5.07
CA VAL A 386 8.32 29.12 -4.22
C VAL A 386 7.22 30.06 -4.71
N ASN A 387 7.12 30.32 -6.03
CA ASN A 387 6.08 31.20 -6.59
C ASN A 387 4.66 30.66 -6.34
N ALA A 388 4.46 29.34 -6.49
CA ALA A 388 3.15 28.74 -6.22
C ALA A 388 2.76 28.88 -4.75
N LEU A 389 3.71 28.69 -3.82
CA LEU A 389 3.46 28.89 -2.39
C LEU A 389 3.19 30.35 -2.03
N LEU A 390 3.90 31.31 -2.64
CA LEU A 390 3.64 32.73 -2.45
C LEU A 390 2.22 33.10 -2.89
N THR A 391 1.80 32.63 -4.07
CA THR A 391 0.46 32.88 -4.62
C THR A 391 -0.62 32.27 -3.72
N ASP A 392 -0.44 31.04 -3.28
CA ASP A 392 -1.41 30.33 -2.43
C ASP A 392 -1.50 30.95 -1.03
N ALA A 393 -0.37 31.39 -0.45
CA ALA A 393 -0.33 32.06 0.83
C ALA A 393 -1.01 33.46 0.77
N ALA A 394 -0.81 34.21 -0.33
CA ALA A 394 -1.48 35.48 -0.55
C ALA A 394 -3.00 35.31 -0.66
N ALA A 395 -3.46 34.33 -1.46
CA ALA A 395 -4.89 34.04 -1.59
C ALA A 395 -5.52 33.68 -0.24
N GLU A 396 -4.84 32.89 0.58
CA GLU A 396 -5.27 32.54 1.93
C GLU A 396 -5.44 33.78 2.83
N LEU A 397 -4.47 34.68 2.83
CA LEU A 397 -4.50 35.92 3.64
C LEU A 397 -5.64 36.87 3.22
N CYS A 398 -6.01 36.89 1.95
CA CYS A 398 -7.13 37.69 1.47
C CYS A 398 -8.48 37.21 2.06
N VAL A 399 -8.62 35.90 2.28
CA VAL A 399 -9.85 35.28 2.79
C VAL A 399 -9.84 35.23 4.33
N HIS A 400 -8.72 34.79 4.93
CA HIS A 400 -8.62 34.49 6.36
C HIS A 400 -7.56 35.39 7.05
N GLY A 401 -7.87 36.67 7.21
CA GLY A 401 -6.93 37.68 7.75
C GLY A 401 -6.76 37.68 9.27
N PHE A 402 -7.60 36.97 10.03
CA PHE A 402 -7.54 36.91 11.50
C PHE A 402 -7.74 35.48 12.00
N VAL A 403 -6.64 34.82 12.33
CA VAL A 403 -6.61 33.38 12.63
C VAL A 403 -5.91 33.13 13.96
N LEU A 404 -6.69 33.04 15.03
CA LEU A 404 -6.25 32.78 16.39
C LEU A 404 -6.15 31.26 16.69
N ALA A 405 -5.70 30.91 17.89
CA ALA A 405 -5.73 29.53 18.39
C ALA A 405 -7.17 28.98 18.37
N GLY A 406 -7.35 27.74 17.89
CA GLY A 406 -8.65 27.09 17.75
C GLY A 406 -9.40 27.41 16.45
N ASN A 407 -8.92 28.33 15.62
CA ASN A 407 -9.49 28.58 14.32
C ASN A 407 -9.18 27.38 13.39
N PRO A 408 -10.15 26.84 12.61
CA PRO A 408 -9.93 25.69 11.71
C PRO A 408 -8.86 25.97 10.64
N GLU A 409 -8.73 27.20 10.17
CA GLU A 409 -7.75 27.58 9.14
C GLU A 409 -6.31 27.69 9.66
N ARG A 410 -6.13 27.61 10.98
CA ARG A 410 -4.82 27.80 11.59
C ARG A 410 -3.80 26.76 11.12
N ALA A 411 -4.18 25.52 11.01
CA ALA A 411 -3.29 24.45 10.56
C ALA A 411 -2.77 24.71 9.13
N CYS A 412 -3.63 25.23 8.25
CA CYS A 412 -3.26 25.56 6.87
C CYS A 412 -2.29 26.76 6.82
N GLN A 413 -2.55 27.81 7.60
CA GLN A 413 -1.65 28.96 7.67
C GLN A 413 -0.32 28.60 8.32
N GLU A 414 -0.30 27.76 9.36
CA GLU A 414 0.93 27.26 9.97
C GLU A 414 1.75 26.42 8.98
N PHE A 415 1.12 25.57 8.18
CA PHE A 415 1.78 24.77 7.15
C PHE A 415 2.50 25.68 6.14
N LYS A 416 1.79 26.63 5.54
CA LYS A 416 2.34 27.62 4.59
C LYS A 416 3.45 28.46 5.24
N LYS A 417 3.23 28.97 6.45
CA LYS A 417 4.19 29.73 7.25
C LYS A 417 5.45 28.91 7.51
N ASN A 418 5.32 27.66 7.91
CA ASN A 418 6.47 26.78 8.19
C ASN A 418 7.29 26.48 6.93
N ALA A 419 6.65 26.27 5.78
CA ALA A 419 7.34 26.04 4.51
C ALA A 419 8.14 27.29 4.09
N LEU A 420 7.54 28.50 4.17
CA LEU A 420 8.22 29.75 3.88
C LEU A 420 9.34 30.07 4.88
N ASP A 421 9.13 29.81 6.18
CA ASP A 421 10.12 30.00 7.23
C ASP A 421 11.37 29.14 6.98
N LYS A 422 11.17 27.85 6.69
CA LYS A 422 12.29 26.94 6.32
C LYS A 422 13.03 27.44 5.09
N ALA A 423 12.33 27.91 4.06
CA ALA A 423 12.92 28.44 2.85
C ALA A 423 13.68 29.76 3.11
N ASN A 424 13.12 30.67 3.90
CA ASN A 424 13.82 31.89 4.33
C ASN A 424 15.10 31.59 5.15
N ASN A 425 15.13 30.42 5.82
CA ASN A 425 16.29 29.92 6.58
C ASN A 425 17.19 28.95 5.78
N ASN A 426 16.99 28.78 4.48
CA ASN A 426 17.80 27.90 3.62
C ASN A 426 17.79 26.40 3.99
N LEU A 427 16.65 25.86 4.43
CA LEU A 427 16.58 24.52 5.00
C LEU A 427 15.88 23.49 4.09
N ASN A 428 15.07 23.93 3.11
CA ASN A 428 14.14 23.03 2.42
C ASN A 428 14.12 23.16 0.89
N PHE A 429 15.10 23.80 0.28
CA PHE A 429 15.21 23.83 -1.19
C PHE A 429 15.74 22.50 -1.73
N VAL A 430 15.08 21.99 -2.75
CA VAL A 430 15.60 20.85 -3.51
C VAL A 430 16.90 21.25 -4.20
N GLN A 431 17.94 20.47 -3.97
CA GLN A 431 19.25 20.69 -4.59
C GLN A 431 19.31 20.01 -5.98
N GLY A 432 20.32 20.32 -6.76
CA GLY A 432 20.60 19.58 -7.98
C GLY A 432 21.26 18.23 -7.71
N PRO A 433 21.23 17.29 -8.68
CA PRO A 433 21.91 16.01 -8.55
C PRO A 433 23.42 16.20 -8.33
N GLY A 434 24.00 15.46 -7.40
CA GLY A 434 25.42 15.50 -7.06
C GLY A 434 25.85 16.67 -6.16
N VAL A 435 24.94 17.56 -5.76
CA VAL A 435 25.26 18.65 -4.80
C VAL A 435 25.42 18.11 -3.38
N CYS A 436 24.53 17.19 -2.96
CA CYS A 436 24.67 16.56 -1.66
C CYS A 436 25.53 15.27 -1.76
N PRO A 437 26.40 15.03 -0.77
CA PRO A 437 27.13 13.76 -0.71
C PRO A 437 26.15 12.60 -0.44
N VAL A 438 26.49 11.42 -0.94
CA VAL A 438 25.80 10.18 -0.58
C VAL A 438 26.00 9.96 0.92
N PRO A 439 24.93 9.70 1.68
CA PRO A 439 25.04 9.45 3.11
C PRO A 439 25.90 8.23 3.44
N THR A 440 26.48 8.22 4.63
CA THR A 440 27.23 7.08 5.17
C THR A 440 26.57 6.47 6.42
N VAL A 441 25.49 7.09 6.88
CA VAL A 441 24.69 6.62 8.03
C VAL A 441 23.25 6.58 7.61
N PHE A 442 22.65 5.42 7.79
CA PHE A 442 21.27 5.15 7.44
C PHE A 442 20.52 4.63 8.66
N THR A 443 19.22 4.90 8.71
CA THR A 443 18.30 4.34 9.69
C THR A 443 17.15 3.66 8.96
N TYR A 444 16.63 2.58 9.56
CA TYR A 444 15.51 1.84 9.01
C TYR A 444 14.34 1.92 9.98
N THR A 445 13.15 2.06 9.44
CA THR A 445 11.90 1.94 10.21
C THR A 445 11.36 0.52 10.03
N ASP A 446 10.79 -0.04 11.10
CA ASP A 446 10.11 -1.34 11.05
C ASP A 446 8.80 -1.17 10.25
N GLU A 447 8.88 -1.29 8.94
CA GLU A 447 7.72 -1.31 8.05
C GLU A 447 7.46 -2.73 7.57
N SER A 448 6.18 -3.11 7.46
CA SER A 448 5.80 -4.41 6.92
C SER A 448 6.07 -4.44 5.42
N ALA A 449 6.68 -5.51 4.93
CA ALA A 449 6.86 -5.72 3.50
C ALA A 449 5.48 -5.74 2.81
N PRO A 450 5.27 -4.95 1.74
CA PRO A 450 4.03 -5.02 0.96
C PRO A 450 3.90 -6.39 0.28
N ALA A 451 2.67 -6.80 -0.03
CA ALA A 451 2.43 -7.98 -0.85
C ALA A 451 2.98 -7.74 -2.26
N CYS A 452 3.47 -8.79 -2.92
CA CYS A 452 3.78 -8.69 -4.33
C CYS A 452 2.52 -8.43 -5.15
N PRO A 453 2.60 -7.60 -6.20
CA PRO A 453 1.49 -7.31 -7.09
C PRO A 453 1.01 -8.52 -7.88
#